data_21a0ae7b97f5f1b8081ddfc78e1cc10a
#
_entry.id   21a0ae7b97f5f1b8081ddfc78e1cc10a
#
_cell.length_a   1.000
_cell.length_b   1.000
_cell.length_c   1.000
_cell.angle_alpha   90.00
_cell.angle_beta   90.00
_cell.angle_gamma   90.00
#
_symmetry.space_group_name_H-M   'P 1'
#
loop_
_entity.id
_entity.type
_entity.pdbx_description
1 polymer ?
#
loop_
_entity_poly.entity_id
_entity_poly.type
_entity_poly.pdbx_seq_one_letter_code
_entity_poly.pdbx_strand_id
1 'polypeptide(L)'
;VLTLASRITGLARELLMASLFGASAMTDAFNVAFRIPNLFRRLFAEGAFSQAFVPVLAASKQQQGDAATQLLVDRVATVLAWVLALTCLLGVLAAPLLVWAMASGLHQQPGSFEAAVIMTRWMFPYIAFMSMVALAAGVLNTWKRFALPAATPVLLNLAMIAAMVWGSPWFAGQGLEPIYALALGVMLGGVLQLAAQAWGLRRLGLLPRIGLGWSALRQAWADSSTQRILKLMVPALLGVSVAQISLLINTQIASYLTPGSVSWLSYADRLMEFPTALLGVALGVVLTPQLVAARAEQDSRQYAALIDWGLRWVLLLAAPCAVALLTFAKPLVSVLYHYGAFTERDVLQTTSALMGYGVGLVGLVAIKVLAPGFYASQDIRTPVKIAVAVLVITQLLNIVLVPMLQHAGLALAIGLGACINALWLLFGLLRRGSYRPEPGWGLFALRVGVACGLLAAFLLSLANSLDWTALQAQGFKRLGLMALVLLASGTMYLVTVRLLGLNLRQLLQR
;
A
#
# COMPACT_ATOMS: atom_id res chain seq x y z
N VAL A 1 -4.33 16.98 -6.54
CA VAL A 1 -4.09 16.75 -7.99
C VAL A 1 -2.93 15.77 -8.20
N LEU A 2 -1.71 16.05 -7.71
CA LEU A 2 -0.53 15.19 -7.96
C LEU A 2 -0.65 13.78 -7.40
N THR A 3 -1.25 13.62 -6.22
CA THR A 3 -1.55 12.30 -5.64
C THR A 3 -2.53 11.51 -6.50
N LEU A 4 -3.52 12.19 -7.08
CA LEU A 4 -4.48 11.55 -8.00
C LEU A 4 -3.78 11.13 -9.30
N ALA A 5 -2.93 11.99 -9.86
CA ALA A 5 -2.13 11.66 -11.04
C ALA A 5 -1.25 10.43 -10.81
N SER A 6 -0.60 10.32 -9.64
CA SER A 6 0.17 9.13 -9.26
C SER A 6 -0.68 7.87 -9.19
N ARG A 7 -1.91 7.95 -8.68
CA ARG A 7 -2.84 6.80 -8.62
C ARG A 7 -3.32 6.39 -10.01
N ILE A 8 -3.67 7.35 -10.87
CA ILE A 8 -4.10 7.09 -12.25
C ILE A 8 -2.96 6.44 -13.05
N THR A 9 -1.77 7.01 -13.01
CA THR A 9 -0.60 6.44 -13.71
C THR A 9 -0.19 5.09 -13.14
N GLY A 10 -0.35 4.87 -11.83
CA GLY A 10 -0.12 3.58 -11.18
C GLY A 10 -1.12 2.52 -11.65
N LEU A 11 -2.40 2.87 -11.76
CA LEU A 11 -3.42 1.98 -12.32
C LEU A 11 -3.14 1.67 -13.79
N ALA A 12 -2.84 2.69 -14.61
CA ALA A 12 -2.51 2.50 -16.03
C ALA A 12 -1.31 1.55 -16.21
N ARG A 13 -0.28 1.66 -15.37
CA ARG A 13 0.86 0.74 -15.35
C ARG A 13 0.44 -0.70 -15.07
N GLU A 14 -0.42 -0.92 -14.05
CA GLU A 14 -0.89 -2.26 -13.69
C GLU A 14 -1.76 -2.88 -14.79
N LEU A 15 -2.64 -2.08 -15.40
CA LEU A 15 -3.47 -2.53 -16.50
C LEU A 15 -2.62 -2.93 -17.73
N LEU A 16 -1.62 -2.13 -18.04
CA LEU A 16 -0.69 -2.42 -19.14
C LEU A 16 0.15 -3.68 -18.84
N MET A 17 0.63 -3.83 -17.60
CA MET A 17 1.36 -5.00 -17.17
C MET A 17 0.51 -6.27 -17.29
N ALA A 18 -0.74 -6.22 -16.83
CA ALA A 18 -1.67 -7.33 -16.97
C ALA A 18 -1.95 -7.67 -18.45
N SER A 19 -2.15 -6.65 -19.28
CA SER A 19 -2.41 -6.84 -20.71
C SER A 19 -1.23 -7.43 -21.48
N LEU A 20 0.00 -7.06 -21.15
CA LEU A 20 1.19 -7.52 -21.87
C LEU A 20 1.72 -8.87 -21.38
N PHE A 21 1.64 -9.14 -20.06
CA PHE A 21 2.28 -10.30 -19.44
C PHE A 21 1.32 -11.28 -18.79
N GLY A 22 0.04 -10.88 -18.59
CA GLY A 22 -0.96 -11.71 -17.91
C GLY A 22 -0.56 -12.03 -16.46
N ALA A 23 -0.99 -13.19 -15.97
CA ALA A 23 -0.57 -13.78 -14.71
C ALA A 23 0.19 -15.08 -14.99
N SER A 24 1.46 -14.95 -15.27
CA SER A 24 2.37 -16.05 -15.63
C SER A 24 3.43 -16.29 -14.55
N ALA A 25 4.16 -17.38 -14.67
CA ALA A 25 5.33 -17.66 -13.84
C ALA A 25 6.38 -16.53 -13.87
N MET A 26 6.58 -15.90 -15.04
CA MET A 26 7.50 -14.77 -15.19
C MET A 26 6.96 -13.49 -14.56
N THR A 27 5.63 -13.28 -14.60
CA THR A 27 4.98 -12.17 -13.89
C THR A 27 5.08 -12.36 -12.38
N ASP A 28 4.95 -13.60 -11.88
CA ASP A 28 5.18 -13.93 -10.47
C ASP A 28 6.63 -13.63 -10.08
N ALA A 29 7.59 -14.04 -10.91
CA ALA A 29 9.03 -13.77 -10.69
C ALA A 29 9.31 -12.25 -10.60
N PHE A 30 8.73 -11.45 -11.48
CA PHE A 30 8.85 -9.99 -11.42
C PHE A 30 8.20 -9.41 -10.15
N ASN A 31 6.98 -9.85 -9.81
CA ASN A 31 6.29 -9.39 -8.61
C ASN A 31 7.08 -9.68 -7.34
N VAL A 32 7.67 -10.88 -7.23
CA VAL A 32 8.55 -11.25 -6.12
C VAL A 32 9.80 -10.38 -6.11
N ALA A 33 10.49 -10.26 -7.24
CA ALA A 33 11.70 -9.46 -7.37
C ALA A 33 11.47 -7.98 -7.02
N PHE A 34 10.34 -7.41 -7.42
CA PHE A 34 10.00 -6.03 -7.13
C PHE A 34 9.56 -5.81 -5.67
N ARG A 35 8.97 -6.83 -5.02
CA ARG A 35 8.62 -6.76 -3.59
C ARG A 35 9.83 -6.60 -2.69
N ILE A 36 10.98 -7.20 -3.04
CA ILE A 36 12.20 -7.14 -2.22
C ILE A 36 12.69 -5.69 -2.03
N PRO A 37 13.04 -4.92 -3.07
CA PRO A 37 13.43 -3.53 -2.88
C PRO A 37 12.33 -2.65 -2.28
N ASN A 38 11.06 -2.93 -2.58
CA ASN A 38 9.94 -2.21 -1.97
C ASN A 38 9.81 -2.46 -0.46
N LEU A 39 10.08 -3.68 0.00
CA LEU A 39 10.10 -4.01 1.42
C LEU A 39 11.16 -3.17 2.14
N PHE A 40 12.38 -3.15 1.62
CA PHE A 40 13.47 -2.35 2.20
C PHE A 40 13.16 -0.84 2.12
N ARG A 41 12.58 -0.37 1.01
CA ARG A 41 12.13 1.02 0.87
C ARG A 41 11.12 1.40 1.95
N ARG A 42 10.11 0.58 2.20
CA ARG A 42 9.10 0.82 3.25
C ARG A 42 9.72 0.78 4.65
N LEU A 43 10.64 -0.12 4.91
CA LEU A 43 11.33 -0.21 6.20
C LEU A 43 12.21 1.01 6.44
N PHE A 44 13.08 1.33 5.51
CA PHE A 44 14.13 2.33 5.71
C PHE A 44 13.73 3.74 5.27
N ALA A 45 13.25 3.92 4.04
CA ALA A 45 13.04 5.24 3.48
C ALA A 45 11.74 5.93 3.94
N GLU A 46 10.61 5.27 3.82
CA GLU A 46 9.31 5.88 4.14
C GLU A 46 8.93 5.73 5.62
N GLY A 47 9.34 4.65 6.26
CA GLY A 47 9.00 4.35 7.65
C GLY A 47 9.96 5.01 8.64
N ALA A 48 11.03 4.29 8.96
CA ALA A 48 11.93 4.64 10.06
C ALA A 48 12.73 5.93 9.81
N PHE A 49 13.29 6.08 8.60
CA PHE A 49 14.14 7.24 8.29
C PHE A 49 13.34 8.55 8.32
N SER A 50 12.23 8.64 7.62
CA SER A 50 11.44 9.88 7.57
C SER A 50 10.91 10.28 8.94
N GLN A 51 10.49 9.32 9.77
CA GLN A 51 10.01 9.58 11.13
C GLN A 51 11.12 10.07 12.07
N ALA A 52 12.37 9.62 11.88
CA ALA A 52 13.51 10.04 12.67
C ALA A 52 14.14 11.35 12.15
N PHE A 53 14.28 11.49 10.82
CA PHE A 53 15.02 12.57 10.19
C PHE A 53 14.25 13.91 10.20
N VAL A 54 12.98 13.91 9.79
CA VAL A 54 12.21 15.17 9.59
C VAL A 54 12.09 16.00 10.87
N PRO A 55 11.79 15.43 12.06
CA PRO A 55 11.73 16.21 13.29
C PRO A 55 13.08 16.82 13.69
N VAL A 56 14.19 16.06 13.55
CA VAL A 56 15.52 16.54 13.88
C VAL A 56 15.95 17.66 12.92
N LEU A 57 15.65 17.50 11.63
CA LEU A 57 15.90 18.51 10.61
C LEU A 57 15.12 19.81 10.89
N ALA A 58 13.82 19.70 11.21
CA ALA A 58 12.98 20.85 11.52
C ALA A 58 13.48 21.59 12.78
N ALA A 59 13.88 20.85 13.81
CA ALA A 59 14.44 21.43 15.04
C ALA A 59 15.78 22.15 14.76
N SER A 60 16.68 21.55 13.98
CA SER A 60 17.95 22.18 13.57
C SER A 60 17.69 23.48 12.81
N LYS A 61 16.74 23.49 11.87
CA LYS A 61 16.39 24.68 11.11
C LYS A 61 15.89 25.83 11.98
N GLN A 62 15.06 25.52 13.00
CA GLN A 62 14.49 26.53 13.90
C GLN A 62 15.52 27.06 14.90
N GLN A 63 16.42 26.20 15.41
CA GLN A 63 17.32 26.54 16.51
C GLN A 63 18.71 26.97 16.06
N GLN A 64 19.21 26.43 14.95
CA GLN A 64 20.60 26.59 14.50
C GLN A 64 20.75 27.35 13.18
N GLY A 65 19.64 27.56 12.47
CA GLY A 65 19.62 28.25 11.17
C GLY A 65 20.02 27.37 9.98
N ASP A 66 20.04 28.00 8.78
CA ASP A 66 20.15 27.26 7.51
C ASP A 66 21.53 26.64 7.29
N ALA A 67 22.64 27.30 7.71
CA ALA A 67 23.99 26.77 7.52
C ALA A 67 24.26 25.49 8.32
N ALA A 68 23.87 25.46 9.60
CA ALA A 68 24.00 24.27 10.43
C ALA A 68 23.08 23.13 9.95
N THR A 69 21.88 23.49 9.46
CA THR A 69 20.95 22.53 8.90
C THR A 69 21.50 21.91 7.61
N GLN A 70 22.14 22.71 6.74
CA GLN A 70 22.80 22.18 5.54
C GLN A 70 23.92 21.19 5.91
N LEU A 71 24.74 21.53 6.91
CA LEU A 71 25.81 20.65 7.37
C LEU A 71 25.25 19.32 7.92
N LEU A 72 24.11 19.37 8.64
CA LEU A 72 23.39 18.17 9.07
C LEU A 72 22.94 17.32 7.89
N VAL A 73 22.34 17.96 6.86
CA VAL A 73 21.90 17.28 5.62
C VAL A 73 23.08 16.60 4.93
N ASP A 74 24.22 17.30 4.80
CA ASP A 74 25.43 16.76 4.17
C ASP A 74 25.99 15.54 4.92
N ARG A 75 26.02 15.59 6.25
CA ARG A 75 26.47 14.47 7.11
C ARG A 75 25.53 13.28 7.02
N VAL A 76 24.23 13.52 7.15
CA VAL A 76 23.21 12.44 7.05
C VAL A 76 23.22 11.82 5.65
N ALA A 77 23.31 12.64 4.59
CA ALA A 77 23.43 12.15 3.22
C ALA A 77 24.70 11.31 3.00
N THR A 78 25.82 11.72 3.61
CA THR A 78 27.09 10.96 3.55
C THR A 78 26.95 9.60 4.20
N VAL A 79 26.46 9.52 5.45
CA VAL A 79 26.26 8.24 6.15
C VAL A 79 25.28 7.37 5.40
N LEU A 80 24.16 7.96 4.94
CA LEU A 80 23.13 7.23 4.20
C LEU A 80 23.69 6.66 2.89
N ALA A 81 24.48 7.43 2.12
CA ALA A 81 25.08 6.98 0.87
C ALA A 81 26.01 5.77 1.08
N TRP A 82 26.87 5.80 2.11
CA TRP A 82 27.77 4.68 2.42
C TRP A 82 27.02 3.45 2.89
N VAL A 83 26.04 3.61 3.78
CA VAL A 83 25.21 2.49 4.27
C VAL A 83 24.42 1.87 3.11
N LEU A 84 23.86 2.70 2.22
CA LEU A 84 23.10 2.22 1.06
C LEU A 84 24.00 1.55 0.03
N ALA A 85 25.20 2.07 -0.23
CA ALA A 85 26.17 1.43 -1.12
C ALA A 85 26.54 0.03 -0.63
N LEU A 86 26.83 -0.11 0.67
CA LEU A 86 27.09 -1.41 1.30
C LEU A 86 25.85 -2.31 1.23
N THR A 87 24.67 -1.79 1.57
CA THR A 87 23.41 -2.56 1.52
C THR A 87 23.10 -3.03 0.11
N CYS A 88 23.30 -2.17 -0.91
CA CYS A 88 23.10 -2.55 -2.31
C CYS A 88 24.08 -3.63 -2.76
N LEU A 89 25.36 -3.50 -2.41
CA LEU A 89 26.36 -4.52 -2.71
C LEU A 89 25.98 -5.87 -2.08
N LEU A 90 25.69 -5.88 -0.78
CA LEU A 90 25.29 -7.09 -0.07
C LEU A 90 23.98 -7.68 -0.62
N GLY A 91 23.01 -6.84 -0.95
CA GLY A 91 21.74 -7.30 -1.47
C GLY A 91 21.81 -7.87 -2.89
N VAL A 92 22.66 -7.28 -3.76
CA VAL A 92 22.93 -7.84 -5.11
C VAL A 92 23.62 -9.21 -5.01
N LEU A 93 24.60 -9.35 -4.09
CA LEU A 93 25.28 -10.62 -3.84
C LEU A 93 24.33 -11.65 -3.20
N ALA A 94 23.51 -11.21 -2.25
CA ALA A 94 22.56 -12.06 -1.52
C ALA A 94 21.21 -12.25 -2.27
N ALA A 95 21.06 -11.74 -3.49
CA ALA A 95 19.80 -11.84 -4.24
C ALA A 95 19.23 -13.26 -4.32
N PRO A 96 20.01 -14.32 -4.56
CA PRO A 96 19.47 -15.70 -4.55
C PRO A 96 18.87 -16.08 -3.19
N LEU A 97 19.52 -15.70 -2.08
CA LEU A 97 19.04 -15.96 -0.74
C LEU A 97 17.78 -15.17 -0.42
N LEU A 98 17.71 -13.91 -0.84
CA LEU A 98 16.54 -13.05 -0.65
C LEU A 98 15.32 -13.57 -1.41
N VAL A 99 15.49 -13.98 -2.66
CA VAL A 99 14.43 -14.59 -3.48
C VAL A 99 14.00 -15.92 -2.86
N TRP A 100 14.95 -16.75 -2.43
CA TRP A 100 14.65 -18.01 -1.76
C TRP A 100 13.84 -17.78 -0.47
N ALA A 101 14.24 -16.85 0.36
CA ALA A 101 13.53 -16.53 1.61
C ALA A 101 12.13 -15.98 1.37
N MET A 102 11.88 -15.30 0.24
CA MET A 102 10.59 -14.70 -0.08
C MET A 102 9.69 -15.60 -0.92
N ALA A 103 10.24 -16.45 -1.79
CA ALA A 103 9.49 -17.22 -2.78
C ALA A 103 10.27 -18.44 -3.27
N SER A 104 10.69 -19.33 -2.36
CA SER A 104 11.42 -20.55 -2.74
C SER A 104 10.60 -21.49 -3.64
N GLY A 105 9.25 -21.40 -3.62
CA GLY A 105 8.39 -22.16 -4.51
C GLY A 105 8.59 -21.87 -6.01
N LEU A 106 9.19 -20.72 -6.37
CA LEU A 106 9.55 -20.43 -7.77
C LEU A 106 10.52 -21.45 -8.38
N HIS A 107 11.28 -22.20 -7.59
CA HIS A 107 12.09 -23.30 -8.08
C HIS A 107 11.29 -24.43 -8.76
N GLN A 108 10.01 -24.56 -8.44
CA GLN A 108 9.13 -25.55 -9.07
C GLN A 108 8.73 -25.16 -10.50
N GLN A 109 9.03 -23.93 -10.91
CA GLN A 109 8.67 -23.38 -12.22
C GLN A 109 9.96 -23.11 -13.03
N PRO A 110 10.13 -23.73 -14.19
CA PRO A 110 11.36 -23.60 -14.98
C PRO A 110 11.70 -22.13 -15.28
N GLY A 111 12.93 -21.71 -14.96
CA GLY A 111 13.46 -20.37 -15.23
C GLY A 111 12.94 -19.24 -14.36
N SER A 112 11.87 -19.47 -13.56
CA SER A 112 11.24 -18.38 -12.79
C SER A 112 12.08 -17.90 -11.62
N PHE A 113 12.75 -18.82 -10.93
CA PHE A 113 13.64 -18.48 -9.82
C PHE A 113 14.85 -17.68 -10.31
N GLU A 114 15.49 -18.12 -11.38
CA GLU A 114 16.63 -17.45 -12.01
C GLU A 114 16.23 -16.05 -12.51
N ALA A 115 15.08 -15.95 -13.16
CA ALA A 115 14.53 -14.66 -13.61
C ALA A 115 14.29 -13.71 -12.42
N ALA A 116 13.70 -14.21 -11.32
CA ALA A 116 13.50 -13.42 -10.11
C ALA A 116 14.84 -12.96 -9.51
N VAL A 117 15.86 -13.82 -9.48
CA VAL A 117 17.21 -13.47 -9.00
C VAL A 117 17.85 -12.38 -9.88
N ILE A 118 17.81 -12.53 -11.20
CA ILE A 118 18.36 -11.55 -12.15
C ILE A 118 17.66 -10.21 -11.96
N MET A 119 16.33 -10.19 -11.98
CA MET A 119 15.55 -8.96 -11.79
C MET A 119 15.78 -8.33 -10.41
N THR A 120 15.92 -9.14 -9.36
CA THR A 120 16.27 -8.65 -8.02
C THR A 120 17.63 -7.96 -8.02
N ARG A 121 18.66 -8.59 -8.63
CA ARG A 121 19.99 -7.97 -8.75
C ARG A 121 19.95 -6.63 -9.46
N TRP A 122 19.19 -6.53 -10.54
CA TRP A 122 19.05 -5.28 -11.29
C TRP A 122 18.28 -4.22 -10.51
N MET A 123 17.21 -4.61 -9.81
CA MET A 123 16.34 -3.66 -9.08
C MET A 123 16.82 -3.35 -7.66
N PHE A 124 17.73 -4.12 -7.07
CA PHE A 124 18.12 -3.91 -5.69
C PHE A 124 18.72 -2.51 -5.43
N PRO A 125 19.56 -1.92 -6.32
CA PRO A 125 20.06 -0.56 -6.16
C PRO A 125 18.96 0.53 -6.13
N TYR A 126 17.73 0.23 -6.56
CA TYR A 126 16.58 1.11 -6.43
C TYR A 126 16.35 1.59 -4.98
N ILE A 127 16.75 0.78 -3.99
CA ILE A 127 16.69 1.16 -2.57
C ILE A 127 17.52 2.43 -2.30
N ALA A 128 18.71 2.51 -2.89
CA ALA A 128 19.57 3.69 -2.73
C ALA A 128 18.92 4.96 -3.30
N PHE A 129 18.34 4.85 -4.50
CA PHE A 129 17.63 5.99 -5.09
C PHE A 129 16.46 6.43 -4.23
N MET A 130 15.64 5.49 -3.77
CA MET A 130 14.44 5.80 -2.98
C MET A 130 14.76 6.35 -1.58
N SER A 131 15.84 5.89 -0.95
CA SER A 131 16.26 6.42 0.34
C SER A 131 16.81 7.85 0.21
N MET A 132 17.55 8.14 -0.87
CA MET A 132 17.98 9.50 -1.18
C MET A 132 16.80 10.40 -1.58
N VAL A 133 15.81 9.88 -2.30
CA VAL A 133 14.55 10.58 -2.59
C VAL A 133 13.80 10.91 -1.29
N ALA A 134 13.77 10.00 -0.31
CA ALA A 134 13.14 10.26 0.98
C ALA A 134 13.85 11.35 1.79
N LEU A 135 15.19 11.37 1.78
CA LEU A 135 15.99 12.43 2.37
C LEU A 135 15.68 13.78 1.68
N ALA A 136 15.74 13.81 0.36
CA ALA A 136 15.47 15.01 -0.43
C ALA A 136 14.04 15.53 -0.21
N ALA A 137 13.05 14.63 -0.17
CA ALA A 137 11.68 14.97 0.13
C ALA A 137 11.51 15.54 1.54
N GLY A 138 12.20 14.97 2.54
CA GLY A 138 12.23 15.49 3.91
C GLY A 138 12.77 16.93 3.98
N VAL A 139 13.86 17.20 3.25
CA VAL A 139 14.40 18.56 3.12
C VAL A 139 13.41 19.48 2.43
N LEU A 140 12.91 19.13 1.24
CA LEU A 140 11.97 19.96 0.47
C LEU A 140 10.70 20.27 1.26
N ASN A 141 10.15 19.29 1.99
CA ASN A 141 8.96 19.46 2.83
C ASN A 141 9.23 20.44 3.99
N THR A 142 10.43 20.37 4.61
CA THR A 142 10.85 21.31 5.66
C THR A 142 10.96 22.75 5.14
N TRP A 143 11.28 22.94 3.84
CA TRP A 143 11.24 24.23 3.14
C TRP A 143 9.90 24.52 2.46
N LYS A 144 8.82 23.80 2.84
CA LYS A 144 7.44 23.97 2.33
C LYS A 144 7.31 23.78 0.81
N ARG A 145 8.16 22.97 0.20
CA ARG A 145 8.12 22.60 -1.23
C ARG A 145 7.52 21.21 -1.43
N PHE A 146 6.21 21.09 -1.27
CA PHE A 146 5.50 19.80 -1.28
C PHE A 146 5.20 19.24 -2.67
N ALA A 147 5.15 20.10 -3.71
CA ALA A 147 4.70 19.70 -5.04
C ALA A 147 5.63 18.68 -5.69
N LEU A 148 6.94 18.87 -5.61
CA LEU A 148 7.92 17.98 -6.25
C LEU A 148 7.96 16.60 -5.59
N PRO A 149 8.05 16.46 -4.25
CA PRO A 149 7.90 15.16 -3.60
C PRO A 149 6.59 14.42 -3.96
N ALA A 150 5.47 15.14 -4.04
CA ALA A 150 4.19 14.57 -4.40
C ALA A 150 4.08 14.11 -5.88
N ALA A 151 4.84 14.73 -6.77
CA ALA A 151 4.87 14.37 -8.20
C ALA A 151 5.82 13.19 -8.49
N THR A 152 6.84 12.98 -7.65
CA THR A 152 7.89 12.00 -7.88
C THR A 152 7.40 10.57 -8.18
N PRO A 153 6.38 10.01 -7.52
CA PRO A 153 5.90 8.65 -7.84
C PRO A 153 5.35 8.48 -9.27
N VAL A 154 4.90 9.57 -9.90
CA VAL A 154 4.44 9.54 -11.30
C VAL A 154 5.58 9.15 -12.23
N LEU A 155 6.81 9.60 -11.95
CA LEU A 155 8.00 9.30 -12.78
C LEU A 155 8.31 7.80 -12.83
N LEU A 156 8.16 7.09 -11.70
CA LEU A 156 8.31 5.63 -11.67
C LEU A 156 7.29 4.95 -12.58
N ASN A 157 6.02 5.36 -12.46
CA ASN A 157 4.96 4.75 -13.26
C ASN A 157 5.18 5.01 -14.76
N LEU A 158 5.54 6.22 -15.14
CA LEU A 158 5.85 6.58 -16.54
C LEU A 158 7.07 5.82 -17.07
N ALA A 159 8.13 5.68 -16.28
CA ALA A 159 9.32 4.93 -16.66
C ALA A 159 9.00 3.45 -16.90
N MET A 160 8.18 2.84 -16.02
CA MET A 160 7.74 1.45 -16.19
C MET A 160 6.80 1.30 -17.40
N ILE A 161 5.89 2.23 -17.64
CA ILE A 161 5.03 2.23 -18.85
C ILE A 161 5.91 2.33 -20.11
N ALA A 162 6.88 3.23 -20.13
CA ALA A 162 7.82 3.38 -21.23
C ALA A 162 8.63 2.10 -21.46
N ALA A 163 9.10 1.47 -20.39
CA ALA A 163 9.81 0.18 -20.48
C ALA A 163 8.92 -0.94 -21.03
N MET A 164 7.64 -0.98 -20.68
CA MET A 164 6.70 -1.94 -21.24
C MET A 164 6.44 -1.71 -22.73
N VAL A 165 6.22 -0.46 -23.13
CA VAL A 165 5.83 -0.12 -24.52
C VAL A 165 7.01 -0.27 -25.48
N TRP A 166 8.19 0.19 -25.09
CA TRP A 166 9.37 0.23 -25.96
C TRP A 166 10.44 -0.78 -25.59
N GLY A 167 10.65 -1.02 -24.31
CA GLY A 167 11.69 -1.93 -23.82
C GLY A 167 11.32 -3.39 -24.04
N SER A 168 10.08 -3.80 -23.74
CA SER A 168 9.68 -5.21 -23.88
C SER A 168 9.78 -5.74 -25.31
N PRO A 169 9.35 -5.02 -26.36
CA PRO A 169 9.57 -5.46 -27.73
C PRO A 169 11.05 -5.55 -28.11
N TRP A 170 11.88 -4.62 -27.60
CA TRP A 170 13.32 -4.65 -27.85
C TRP A 170 13.99 -5.89 -27.21
N PHE A 171 13.64 -6.22 -25.95
CA PHE A 171 14.14 -7.44 -25.30
C PHE A 171 13.71 -8.71 -26.04
N ALA A 172 12.44 -8.76 -26.46
CA ALA A 172 11.93 -9.88 -27.27
C ALA A 172 12.71 -10.04 -28.58
N GLY A 173 13.04 -8.93 -29.25
CA GLY A 173 13.85 -8.93 -30.47
C GLY A 173 15.30 -9.42 -30.28
N GLN A 174 15.82 -9.38 -29.04
CA GLN A 174 17.13 -9.91 -28.67
C GLN A 174 17.06 -11.37 -28.15
N GLY A 175 15.89 -12.00 -28.15
CA GLY A 175 15.70 -13.35 -27.61
C GLY A 175 15.74 -13.40 -26.07
N LEU A 176 15.54 -12.28 -25.40
CA LEU A 176 15.47 -12.17 -23.94
C LEU A 176 14.02 -12.11 -23.48
N GLU A 177 13.77 -12.51 -22.23
CA GLU A 177 12.44 -12.41 -21.63
C GLU A 177 11.96 -10.94 -21.61
N PRO A 178 10.83 -10.62 -22.26
CA PRO A 178 10.34 -9.25 -22.38
C PRO A 178 10.09 -8.56 -21.03
N ILE A 179 9.81 -9.33 -19.98
CA ILE A 179 9.51 -8.82 -18.64
C ILE A 179 10.74 -8.19 -17.97
N TYR A 180 11.95 -8.51 -18.40
CA TYR A 180 13.18 -7.88 -17.88
C TYR A 180 13.22 -6.37 -18.13
N ALA A 181 12.54 -5.89 -19.16
CA ALA A 181 12.39 -4.46 -19.40
C ALA A 181 11.77 -3.72 -18.22
N LEU A 182 10.84 -4.37 -17.49
CA LEU A 182 10.24 -3.78 -16.29
C LEU A 182 11.27 -3.52 -15.18
N ALA A 183 12.23 -4.42 -14.99
CA ALA A 183 13.29 -4.23 -14.00
C ALA A 183 14.16 -3.00 -14.34
N LEU A 184 14.49 -2.81 -15.62
CA LEU A 184 15.16 -1.58 -16.08
C LEU A 184 14.27 -0.35 -15.94
N GLY A 185 12.96 -0.48 -16.21
CA GLY A 185 11.98 0.58 -15.99
C GLY A 185 11.92 1.05 -14.54
N VAL A 186 12.02 0.14 -13.58
CA VAL A 186 12.11 0.47 -12.14
C VAL A 186 13.37 1.26 -11.85
N MET A 187 14.52 0.83 -12.38
CA MET A 187 15.80 1.52 -12.18
C MET A 187 15.79 2.91 -12.82
N LEU A 188 15.32 3.03 -14.05
CA LEU A 188 15.15 4.32 -14.73
C LEU A 188 14.22 5.23 -13.92
N GLY A 189 13.11 4.69 -13.44
CA GLY A 189 12.20 5.43 -12.56
C GLY A 189 12.89 5.95 -11.31
N GLY A 190 13.72 5.14 -10.64
CA GLY A 190 14.50 5.55 -9.48
C GLY A 190 15.48 6.68 -9.78
N VAL A 191 16.20 6.58 -10.88
CA VAL A 191 17.11 7.65 -11.35
C VAL A 191 16.35 8.94 -11.64
N LEU A 192 15.24 8.88 -12.37
CA LEU A 192 14.41 10.06 -12.69
C LEU A 192 13.83 10.71 -11.43
N GLN A 193 13.38 9.91 -10.47
CA GLN A 193 12.86 10.38 -9.20
C GLN A 193 13.95 11.13 -8.41
N LEU A 194 15.15 10.54 -8.30
CA LEU A 194 16.27 11.18 -7.61
C LEU A 194 16.74 12.45 -8.34
N ALA A 195 16.85 12.41 -9.67
CA ALA A 195 17.24 13.56 -10.47
C ALA A 195 16.26 14.74 -10.32
N ALA A 196 14.95 14.46 -10.31
CA ALA A 196 13.93 15.48 -10.09
C ALA A 196 14.04 16.13 -8.71
N GLN A 197 14.24 15.32 -7.66
CA GLN A 197 14.41 15.82 -6.29
C GLN A 197 15.73 16.60 -6.13
N ALA A 198 16.82 16.10 -6.70
CA ALA A 198 18.13 16.78 -6.69
C ALA A 198 18.07 18.13 -7.41
N TRP A 199 17.36 18.20 -8.54
CA TRP A 199 17.11 19.47 -9.25
C TRP A 199 16.34 20.47 -8.37
N GLY A 200 15.31 19.99 -7.62
CA GLY A 200 14.59 20.82 -6.68
C GLY A 200 15.48 21.37 -5.55
N LEU A 201 16.33 20.51 -4.97
CA LEU A 201 17.30 20.90 -3.94
C LEU A 201 18.34 21.88 -4.48
N ARG A 202 18.86 21.62 -5.69
CA ARG A 202 19.82 22.51 -6.34
C ARG A 202 19.27 23.92 -6.55
N ARG A 203 18.00 24.05 -6.95
CA ARG A 203 17.34 25.36 -7.08
C ARG A 203 17.23 26.15 -5.78
N LEU A 204 17.23 25.45 -4.65
CA LEU A 204 17.19 26.05 -3.32
C LEU A 204 18.60 26.24 -2.71
N GLY A 205 19.66 25.81 -3.40
CA GLY A 205 21.01 25.80 -2.85
C GLY A 205 21.25 24.77 -1.76
N LEU A 206 20.35 23.76 -1.63
CA LEU A 206 20.33 22.76 -0.56
C LEU A 206 20.76 21.37 -1.03
N LEU A 207 21.43 21.28 -2.20
CA LEU A 207 21.91 19.98 -2.68
C LEU A 207 22.99 19.45 -1.73
N PRO A 208 22.80 18.24 -1.14
CA PRO A 208 23.75 17.70 -0.19
C PRO A 208 25.10 17.38 -0.83
N ARG A 209 26.16 17.67 -0.10
CA ARG A 209 27.53 17.30 -0.45
C ARG A 209 27.87 15.97 0.19
N ILE A 210 27.95 14.92 -0.63
CA ILE A 210 28.25 13.56 -0.17
C ILE A 210 29.76 13.39 -0.09
N GLY A 211 30.26 13.14 1.12
CA GLY A 211 31.68 12.85 1.34
C GLY A 211 32.03 11.42 0.91
N LEU A 212 32.92 11.27 -0.06
CA LEU A 212 33.35 9.96 -0.57
C LEU A 212 34.55 9.38 0.20
N GLY A 213 35.25 10.20 1.01
CA GLY A 213 36.40 9.77 1.78
C GLY A 213 36.02 9.12 3.12
N TRP A 214 36.87 8.22 3.60
CA TRP A 214 36.70 7.57 4.91
C TRP A 214 36.69 8.57 6.08
N SER A 215 37.48 9.65 5.99
CA SER A 215 37.48 10.74 6.97
C SER A 215 36.14 11.47 7.04
N ALA A 216 35.52 11.73 5.89
CA ALA A 216 34.20 12.36 5.82
C ALA A 216 33.12 11.47 6.43
N LEU A 217 33.15 10.15 6.14
CA LEU A 217 32.25 9.19 6.75
C LEU A 217 32.41 9.16 8.28
N ARG A 218 33.65 9.10 8.78
CA ARG A 218 33.94 9.07 10.23
C ARG A 218 33.44 10.33 10.93
N GLN A 219 33.63 11.50 10.32
CA GLN A 219 33.12 12.77 10.84
C GLN A 219 31.60 12.81 10.86
N ALA A 220 30.95 12.39 9.76
CA ALA A 220 29.50 12.34 9.65
C ALA A 220 28.87 11.35 10.64
N TRP A 221 29.52 10.21 10.85
CA TRP A 221 29.09 9.20 11.82
C TRP A 221 29.24 9.65 13.27
N ALA A 222 30.29 10.39 13.60
CA ALA A 222 30.55 10.91 14.94
C ALA A 222 29.62 12.07 15.35
N ASP A 223 28.90 12.65 14.40
CA ASP A 223 27.98 13.76 14.65
C ASP A 223 26.81 13.36 15.55
N SER A 224 26.55 14.13 16.59
CA SER A 224 25.54 13.85 17.61
C SER A 224 24.11 13.81 17.04
N SER A 225 23.80 14.70 16.09
CA SER A 225 22.47 14.75 15.45
C SER A 225 22.26 13.55 14.52
N THR A 226 23.29 13.14 13.79
CA THR A 226 23.27 11.94 12.96
C THR A 226 23.06 10.69 13.81
N GLN A 227 23.78 10.55 14.93
CA GLN A 227 23.58 9.44 15.86
C GLN A 227 22.18 9.44 16.49
N ARG A 228 21.64 10.62 16.80
CA ARG A 228 20.26 10.75 17.30
C ARG A 228 19.25 10.23 16.28
N ILE A 229 19.41 10.56 15.01
CA ILE A 229 18.54 10.04 13.92
C ILE A 229 18.63 8.52 13.86
N LEU A 230 19.84 7.94 13.85
CA LEU A 230 20.04 6.50 13.82
C LEU A 230 19.38 5.80 15.02
N LYS A 231 19.52 6.34 16.24
CA LYS A 231 18.88 5.82 17.45
C LYS A 231 17.34 5.85 17.37
N LEU A 232 16.77 6.90 16.77
CA LEU A 232 15.32 7.04 16.60
C LEU A 232 14.77 6.09 15.51
N MET A 233 15.60 5.69 14.55
CA MET A 233 15.19 4.75 13.51
C MET A 233 14.92 3.35 14.03
N VAL A 234 15.66 2.87 15.04
CA VAL A 234 15.53 1.49 15.54
C VAL A 234 14.12 1.16 16.05
N PRO A 235 13.50 1.96 16.94
CA PRO A 235 12.11 1.70 17.35
C PRO A 235 11.10 1.81 16.20
N ALA A 236 11.31 2.75 15.26
CA ALA A 236 10.43 2.93 14.11
C ALA A 236 10.47 1.71 13.16
N LEU A 237 11.64 1.10 12.98
CA LEU A 237 11.80 -0.14 12.22
C LEU A 237 10.96 -1.28 12.80
N LEU A 238 10.96 -1.44 14.12
CA LEU A 238 10.17 -2.49 14.78
C LEU A 238 8.67 -2.32 14.53
N GLY A 239 8.17 -1.08 14.55
CA GLY A 239 6.75 -0.78 14.31
C GLY A 239 6.27 -1.15 12.91
N VAL A 240 7.12 -1.01 11.89
CA VAL A 240 6.79 -1.31 10.49
C VAL A 240 6.97 -2.79 10.15
N SER A 241 7.81 -3.51 10.91
CA SER A 241 8.26 -4.87 10.57
C SER A 241 7.14 -5.91 10.55
N VAL A 242 6.14 -5.83 11.43
CA VAL A 242 5.08 -6.86 11.56
C VAL A 242 4.31 -7.06 10.25
N ALA A 243 3.89 -5.96 9.62
CA ALA A 243 3.18 -6.01 8.34
C ALA A 243 4.06 -6.58 7.21
N GLN A 244 5.36 -6.25 7.24
CA GLN A 244 6.31 -6.74 6.23
C GLN A 244 6.59 -8.25 6.40
N ILE A 245 6.65 -8.75 7.64
CA ILE A 245 6.77 -10.20 7.91
C ILE A 245 5.55 -10.95 7.37
N SER A 246 4.34 -10.43 7.59
CA SER A 246 3.13 -11.03 7.03
C SER A 246 3.17 -11.10 5.50
N LEU A 247 3.59 -10.02 4.84
CA LEU A 247 3.74 -9.97 3.39
C LEU A 247 4.75 -11.02 2.89
N LEU A 248 5.88 -11.17 3.58
CA LEU A 248 6.92 -12.13 3.26
C LEU A 248 6.39 -13.56 3.35
N ILE A 249 5.77 -13.93 4.48
CA ILE A 249 5.22 -15.27 4.69
C ILE A 249 4.14 -15.58 3.65
N ASN A 250 3.21 -14.65 3.41
CA ASN A 250 2.13 -14.86 2.44
C ASN A 250 2.66 -14.98 1.00
N THR A 251 3.74 -14.26 0.65
CA THR A 251 4.39 -14.37 -0.66
C THR A 251 5.08 -15.72 -0.79
N GLN A 252 5.75 -16.17 0.27
CA GLN A 252 6.38 -17.50 0.31
C GLN A 252 5.34 -18.61 0.09
N ILE A 253 4.21 -18.56 0.80
CA ILE A 253 3.14 -19.55 0.60
C ILE A 253 2.59 -19.46 -0.83
N ALA A 254 2.30 -18.26 -1.33
CA ALA A 254 1.78 -18.05 -2.68
C ALA A 254 2.70 -18.60 -3.78
N SER A 255 4.02 -18.56 -3.56
CA SER A 255 5.01 -19.06 -4.54
C SER A 255 4.96 -20.58 -4.74
N TYR A 256 4.45 -21.33 -3.77
CA TYR A 256 4.26 -22.79 -3.87
C TYR A 256 2.94 -23.20 -4.54
N LEU A 257 2.06 -22.25 -4.79
CA LEU A 257 0.77 -22.49 -5.44
C LEU A 257 0.94 -22.51 -6.97
N THR A 258 -0.17 -22.66 -7.67
CA THR A 258 -0.16 -22.65 -9.14
C THR A 258 0.47 -21.38 -9.70
N PRO A 259 1.24 -21.48 -10.82
CA PRO A 259 1.82 -20.32 -11.50
C PRO A 259 0.76 -19.25 -11.80
N GLY A 260 1.09 -17.98 -11.52
CA GLY A 260 0.15 -16.86 -11.57
C GLY A 260 -0.44 -16.47 -10.22
N SER A 261 -0.30 -17.30 -9.16
CA SER A 261 -0.92 -17.04 -7.84
C SER A 261 -0.43 -15.76 -7.19
N VAL A 262 0.86 -15.43 -7.28
CA VAL A 262 1.41 -14.17 -6.76
C VAL A 262 0.85 -12.98 -7.53
N SER A 263 0.68 -13.12 -8.84
CA SER A 263 0.16 -12.08 -9.72
C SER A 263 -1.33 -11.85 -9.51
N TRP A 264 -2.16 -12.91 -9.42
CA TRP A 264 -3.59 -12.79 -9.13
C TRP A 264 -3.84 -12.09 -7.80
N LEU A 265 -3.09 -12.46 -6.76
CA LEU A 265 -3.15 -11.78 -5.47
C LEU A 265 -2.74 -10.30 -5.57
N SER A 266 -1.71 -10.00 -6.36
CA SER A 266 -1.24 -8.61 -6.55
C SER A 266 -2.27 -7.74 -7.26
N TYR A 267 -2.90 -8.26 -8.34
CA TYR A 267 -3.96 -7.54 -9.05
C TYR A 267 -5.21 -7.35 -8.19
N ALA A 268 -5.61 -8.37 -7.42
CA ALA A 268 -6.74 -8.27 -6.49
C ALA A 268 -6.46 -7.27 -5.36
N ASP A 269 -5.27 -7.31 -4.76
CA ASP A 269 -4.84 -6.38 -3.69
C ASP A 269 -4.88 -4.93 -4.18
N ARG A 270 -4.47 -4.68 -5.42
CA ARG A 270 -4.51 -3.35 -6.02
C ARG A 270 -5.94 -2.79 -6.12
N LEU A 271 -6.92 -3.62 -6.47
CA LEU A 271 -8.33 -3.21 -6.52
C LEU A 271 -8.89 -2.94 -5.12
N MET A 272 -8.53 -3.78 -4.13
CA MET A 272 -8.92 -3.58 -2.74
C MET A 272 -8.24 -2.34 -2.11
N GLU A 273 -7.01 -2.03 -2.52
CA GLU A 273 -6.27 -0.87 -2.00
C GLU A 273 -7.00 0.45 -2.30
N PHE A 274 -7.73 0.53 -3.42
CA PHE A 274 -8.39 1.77 -3.83
C PHE A 274 -9.43 2.25 -2.81
N PRO A 275 -10.48 1.50 -2.45
CA PRO A 275 -11.41 1.90 -1.40
C PRO A 275 -10.75 2.03 -0.03
N THR A 276 -9.82 1.14 0.32
CA THR A 276 -9.12 1.18 1.62
C THR A 276 -8.31 2.46 1.80
N ALA A 277 -7.61 2.91 0.76
CA ALA A 277 -6.80 4.11 0.82
C ALA A 277 -7.66 5.38 0.78
N LEU A 278 -8.72 5.39 -0.04
CA LEU A 278 -9.62 6.55 -0.14
C LEU A 278 -10.33 6.80 1.20
N LEU A 279 -10.93 5.76 1.77
CA LEU A 279 -11.71 5.86 3.01
C LEU A 279 -10.83 5.91 4.25
N GLY A 280 -9.85 5.00 4.33
CA GLY A 280 -9.01 4.85 5.51
C GLY A 280 -8.06 6.04 5.73
N VAL A 281 -7.47 6.57 4.66
CA VAL A 281 -6.58 7.74 4.77
C VAL A 281 -7.39 8.99 5.09
N ALA A 282 -8.54 9.20 4.42
CA ALA A 282 -9.40 10.36 4.69
C ALA A 282 -9.85 10.40 6.16
N LEU A 283 -10.34 9.27 6.69
CA LEU A 283 -10.78 9.17 8.08
C LEU A 283 -9.60 9.31 9.06
N GLY A 284 -8.47 8.64 8.79
CA GLY A 284 -7.29 8.67 9.66
C GLY A 284 -6.68 10.07 9.79
N VAL A 285 -6.56 10.81 8.69
CA VAL A 285 -5.99 12.17 8.67
C VAL A 285 -6.88 13.16 9.45
N VAL A 286 -8.21 13.02 9.34
CA VAL A 286 -9.15 13.89 10.05
C VAL A 286 -9.25 13.54 11.52
N LEU A 287 -9.36 12.23 11.85
CA LEU A 287 -9.62 11.79 13.23
C LEU A 287 -8.38 11.87 14.13
N THR A 288 -7.20 11.56 13.63
CA THR A 288 -6.01 11.45 14.49
C THR A 288 -5.70 12.74 15.26
N PRO A 289 -5.63 13.93 14.63
CA PRO A 289 -5.39 15.18 15.36
C PRO A 289 -6.49 15.51 16.38
N GLN A 290 -7.76 15.25 16.02
CA GLN A 290 -8.90 15.54 16.88
C GLN A 290 -8.93 14.62 18.11
N LEU A 291 -8.61 13.33 17.95
CA LEU A 291 -8.51 12.39 19.06
C LEU A 291 -7.36 12.75 20.02
N VAL A 292 -6.24 13.22 19.48
CA VAL A 292 -5.10 13.70 20.29
C VAL A 292 -5.50 14.95 21.08
N ALA A 293 -6.18 15.91 20.45
CA ALA A 293 -6.67 17.14 21.10
C ALA A 293 -7.67 16.81 22.21
N ALA A 294 -8.71 16.03 21.93
CA ALA A 294 -9.72 15.63 22.91
C ALA A 294 -9.09 14.89 24.11
N ARG A 295 -8.02 14.09 23.86
CA ARG A 295 -7.30 13.40 24.93
C ARG A 295 -6.44 14.35 25.75
N ALA A 296 -5.80 15.34 25.13
CA ALA A 296 -5.03 16.37 25.83
C ALA A 296 -5.92 17.26 26.73
N GLU A 297 -7.13 17.57 26.27
CA GLU A 297 -8.16 18.32 27.02
C GLU A 297 -8.89 17.47 28.07
N GLN A 298 -8.57 16.17 28.16
CA GLN A 298 -9.24 15.19 29.04
C GLN A 298 -10.75 15.04 28.79
N ASP A 299 -11.22 15.44 27.60
CA ASP A 299 -12.63 15.30 27.21
C ASP A 299 -12.92 13.88 26.71
N SER A 300 -13.22 13.00 27.65
CA SER A 300 -13.56 11.60 27.37
C SER A 300 -14.85 11.45 26.55
N ARG A 301 -15.77 12.42 26.63
CA ARG A 301 -17.03 12.40 25.88
C ARG A 301 -16.78 12.73 24.41
N GLN A 302 -16.03 13.78 24.14
CA GLN A 302 -15.65 14.16 22.77
C GLN A 302 -14.80 13.06 22.12
N TYR A 303 -13.85 12.47 22.85
CA TYR A 303 -13.04 11.36 22.38
C TYR A 303 -13.90 10.15 21.96
N ALA A 304 -14.87 9.73 22.79
CA ALA A 304 -15.77 8.63 22.48
C ALA A 304 -16.68 8.95 21.28
N ALA A 305 -17.19 10.18 21.19
CA ALA A 305 -18.01 10.64 20.08
C ALA A 305 -17.26 10.67 18.74
N LEU A 306 -15.97 11.03 18.74
CA LEU A 306 -15.12 11.00 17.54
C LEU A 306 -14.90 9.56 17.03
N ILE A 307 -14.67 8.60 17.93
CA ILE A 307 -14.54 7.18 17.56
C ILE A 307 -15.89 6.67 17.01
N ASP A 308 -17.01 6.99 17.68
CA ASP A 308 -18.35 6.60 17.23
C ASP A 308 -18.67 7.15 15.85
N TRP A 309 -18.39 8.41 15.63
CA TRP A 309 -18.51 9.07 14.32
C TRP A 309 -17.67 8.38 13.26
N GLY A 310 -16.40 8.11 13.55
CA GLY A 310 -15.51 7.42 12.61
C GLY A 310 -15.99 6.01 12.25
N LEU A 311 -16.46 5.23 13.23
CA LEU A 311 -16.99 3.89 13.00
C LEU A 311 -18.30 3.90 12.19
N ARG A 312 -19.17 4.89 12.39
CA ARG A 312 -20.38 5.08 11.56
C ARG A 312 -20.01 5.35 10.11
N TRP A 313 -19.02 6.20 9.87
CA TRP A 313 -18.49 6.45 8.51
C TRP A 313 -17.85 5.21 7.90
N VAL A 314 -17.11 4.43 8.68
CA VAL A 314 -16.57 3.13 8.22
C VAL A 314 -17.69 2.23 7.73
N LEU A 315 -18.72 2.01 8.56
CA LEU A 315 -19.82 1.12 8.18
C LEU A 315 -20.59 1.68 6.97
N LEU A 316 -20.87 2.97 6.95
CA LEU A 316 -21.61 3.62 5.87
C LEU A 316 -20.91 3.55 4.51
N LEU A 317 -19.59 3.70 4.49
CA LEU A 317 -18.83 3.80 3.23
C LEU A 317 -18.08 2.50 2.85
N ALA A 318 -17.53 1.79 3.83
CA ALA A 318 -16.77 0.57 3.53
C ALA A 318 -17.68 -0.65 3.31
N ALA A 319 -18.85 -0.73 3.95
CA ALA A 319 -19.77 -1.85 3.75
C ALA A 319 -20.27 -1.96 2.30
N PRO A 320 -20.77 -0.90 1.64
CA PRO A 320 -21.17 -1.00 0.24
C PRO A 320 -20.00 -1.33 -0.69
N CYS A 321 -18.78 -0.83 -0.41
CA CYS A 321 -17.60 -1.22 -1.17
C CYS A 321 -17.28 -2.71 -0.99
N ALA A 322 -17.36 -3.24 0.25
CA ALA A 322 -17.18 -4.67 0.50
C ALA A 322 -18.22 -5.52 -0.24
N VAL A 323 -19.48 -5.11 -0.21
CA VAL A 323 -20.57 -5.76 -0.97
C VAL A 323 -20.27 -5.76 -2.46
N ALA A 324 -19.83 -4.65 -3.03
CA ALA A 324 -19.44 -4.56 -4.43
C ALA A 324 -18.28 -5.50 -4.78
N LEU A 325 -17.25 -5.59 -3.91
CA LEU A 325 -16.14 -6.52 -4.11
C LEU A 325 -16.54 -8.00 -3.96
N LEU A 326 -17.61 -8.31 -3.24
CA LEU A 326 -18.11 -9.68 -3.08
C LEU A 326 -19.07 -10.08 -4.21
N THR A 327 -19.94 -9.16 -4.65
CA THR A 327 -21.02 -9.47 -5.57
C THR A 327 -20.73 -9.10 -7.03
N PHE A 328 -19.81 -8.16 -7.26
CA PHE A 328 -19.50 -7.60 -8.58
C PHE A 328 -18.00 -7.72 -8.93
N ALA A 329 -17.26 -8.60 -8.24
CA ALA A 329 -15.83 -8.79 -8.46
C ALA A 329 -15.47 -9.21 -9.89
N LYS A 330 -16.20 -10.20 -10.46
CA LYS A 330 -15.93 -10.69 -11.82
C LYS A 330 -16.08 -9.59 -12.88
N PRO A 331 -17.16 -8.79 -12.92
CA PRO A 331 -17.26 -7.63 -13.80
C PRO A 331 -16.12 -6.63 -13.62
N LEU A 332 -15.77 -6.28 -12.37
CA LEU A 332 -14.69 -5.32 -12.08
C LEU A 332 -13.35 -5.81 -12.67
N VAL A 333 -12.99 -7.05 -12.38
CA VAL A 333 -11.74 -7.66 -12.88
C VAL A 333 -11.77 -7.76 -14.41
N SER A 334 -12.91 -8.21 -15.00
CA SER A 334 -13.03 -8.33 -16.44
C SER A 334 -12.84 -7.00 -17.15
N VAL A 335 -13.52 -5.95 -16.69
CA VAL A 335 -13.46 -4.64 -17.34
C VAL A 335 -12.08 -4.02 -17.22
N LEU A 336 -11.38 -4.22 -16.12
CA LEU A 336 -10.09 -3.59 -15.88
C LEU A 336 -8.93 -4.39 -16.49
N TYR A 337 -8.91 -5.72 -16.31
CA TYR A 337 -7.72 -6.51 -16.61
C TYR A 337 -7.86 -7.44 -17.82
N HIS A 338 -9.08 -7.83 -18.26
CA HIS A 338 -9.27 -8.79 -19.34
C HIS A 338 -8.94 -8.19 -20.70
N TYR A 339 -7.64 -8.03 -20.98
CA TYR A 339 -7.07 -7.57 -22.26
C TYR A 339 -5.76 -8.29 -22.54
N GLY A 340 -5.44 -8.49 -23.82
CA GLY A 340 -4.17 -9.05 -24.27
C GLY A 340 -3.86 -10.42 -23.68
N ALA A 341 -2.76 -10.52 -22.94
CA ALA A 341 -2.29 -11.77 -22.32
C ALA A 341 -3.06 -12.18 -21.06
N PHE A 342 -3.94 -11.32 -20.51
CA PHE A 342 -4.73 -11.64 -19.32
C PHE A 342 -5.95 -12.46 -19.72
N THR A 343 -5.92 -13.75 -19.46
CA THR A 343 -6.90 -14.74 -19.90
C THR A 343 -8.18 -14.74 -19.06
N GLU A 344 -9.22 -15.41 -19.54
CA GLU A 344 -10.45 -15.64 -18.77
C GLU A 344 -10.18 -16.42 -17.47
N ARG A 345 -9.22 -17.36 -17.48
CA ARG A 345 -8.76 -18.04 -16.29
C ARG A 345 -8.19 -17.04 -15.27
N ASP A 346 -7.40 -16.09 -15.71
CA ASP A 346 -6.82 -15.05 -14.83
C ASP A 346 -7.92 -14.16 -14.23
N VAL A 347 -8.97 -13.86 -15.01
CA VAL A 347 -10.15 -13.16 -14.50
C VAL A 347 -10.81 -13.94 -13.37
N LEU A 348 -11.06 -15.23 -13.53
CA LEU A 348 -11.69 -16.05 -12.50
C LEU A 348 -10.83 -16.16 -11.22
N GLN A 349 -9.53 -16.39 -11.39
CA GLN A 349 -8.61 -16.53 -10.28
C GLN A 349 -8.43 -15.20 -9.52
N THR A 350 -8.28 -14.09 -10.23
CA THR A 350 -8.21 -12.76 -9.62
C THR A 350 -9.51 -12.38 -8.92
N THR A 351 -10.66 -12.77 -9.50
CA THR A 351 -11.99 -12.56 -8.90
C THR A 351 -12.09 -13.26 -7.54
N SER A 352 -11.70 -14.53 -7.46
CA SER A 352 -11.75 -15.31 -6.21
C SER A 352 -10.84 -14.70 -5.11
N ALA A 353 -9.66 -14.22 -5.49
CA ALA A 353 -8.77 -13.49 -4.57
C ALA A 353 -9.40 -12.16 -4.11
N LEU A 354 -9.99 -11.40 -5.04
CA LEU A 354 -10.65 -10.13 -4.74
C LEU A 354 -11.83 -10.29 -3.78
N MET A 355 -12.63 -11.33 -3.96
CA MET A 355 -13.71 -11.67 -3.03
C MET A 355 -13.16 -12.01 -1.64
N GLY A 356 -12.07 -12.78 -1.55
CA GLY A 356 -11.39 -13.08 -0.28
C GLY A 356 -10.95 -11.81 0.46
N TYR A 357 -10.33 -10.88 -0.24
CA TYR A 357 -9.97 -9.57 0.31
C TYR A 357 -11.19 -8.72 0.68
N GLY A 358 -12.25 -8.77 -0.13
CA GLY A 358 -13.51 -8.03 0.08
C GLY A 358 -14.14 -8.30 1.43
N VAL A 359 -14.05 -9.53 1.95
CA VAL A 359 -14.49 -9.89 3.32
C VAL A 359 -13.82 -9.01 4.38
N GLY A 360 -12.55 -8.68 4.19
CA GLY A 360 -11.76 -7.92 5.16
C GLY A 360 -11.85 -6.40 5.04
N LEU A 361 -12.48 -5.86 3.98
CA LEU A 361 -12.41 -4.43 3.67
C LEU A 361 -12.91 -3.54 4.82
N VAL A 362 -14.06 -3.89 5.40
CA VAL A 362 -14.61 -3.14 6.54
C VAL A 362 -13.64 -3.15 7.73
N GLY A 363 -13.04 -4.31 8.02
CA GLY A 363 -12.02 -4.44 9.07
C GLY A 363 -10.79 -3.58 8.80
N LEU A 364 -10.26 -3.60 7.58
CA LEU A 364 -9.10 -2.82 7.18
C LEU A 364 -9.32 -1.31 7.33
N VAL A 365 -10.52 -0.82 6.96
CA VAL A 365 -10.86 0.60 7.13
C VAL A 365 -11.11 0.91 8.61
N ALA A 366 -11.77 0.02 9.37
CA ALA A 366 -12.02 0.20 10.80
C ALA A 366 -10.72 0.32 11.63
N ILE A 367 -9.68 -0.45 11.29
CA ILE A 367 -8.35 -0.34 11.94
C ILE A 367 -7.80 1.09 11.83
N LYS A 368 -8.06 1.80 10.71
CA LYS A 368 -7.59 3.19 10.52
C LYS A 368 -8.31 4.21 11.40
N VAL A 369 -9.43 3.83 12.01
CA VAL A 369 -10.15 4.63 13.01
C VAL A 369 -9.79 4.20 14.43
N LEU A 370 -9.72 2.88 14.66
CA LEU A 370 -9.54 2.32 16.00
C LEU A 370 -8.10 2.42 16.52
N ALA A 371 -7.10 2.20 15.64
CA ALA A 371 -5.69 2.27 16.06
C ALA A 371 -5.27 3.69 16.53
N PRO A 372 -5.65 4.80 15.83
CA PRO A 372 -5.46 6.16 16.33
C PRO A 372 -6.03 6.40 17.72
N GLY A 373 -7.14 5.72 18.09
CA GLY A 373 -7.69 5.79 19.43
C GLY A 373 -6.69 5.35 20.52
N PHE A 374 -5.91 4.30 20.28
CA PHE A 374 -4.83 3.91 21.19
C PHE A 374 -3.64 4.88 21.12
N TYR A 375 -3.26 5.31 19.92
CA TYR A 375 -2.11 6.21 19.73
C TYR A 375 -2.33 7.58 20.39
N ALA A 376 -3.55 8.12 20.34
CA ALA A 376 -3.93 9.35 21.05
C ALA A 376 -3.75 9.23 22.56
N SER A 377 -3.83 8.02 23.10
CA SER A 377 -3.57 7.70 24.52
C SER A 377 -2.11 7.29 24.78
N GLN A 378 -1.20 7.50 23.81
CA GLN A 378 0.23 7.09 23.82
C GLN A 378 0.44 5.57 24.03
N ASP A 379 -0.59 4.76 23.81
CA ASP A 379 -0.48 3.30 23.88
C ASP A 379 -0.22 2.71 22.48
N ILE A 380 1.06 2.65 22.12
CA ILE A 380 1.50 1.98 20.90
C ILE A 380 1.60 0.47 21.12
N ARG A 381 1.81 0.03 22.37
CA ARG A 381 2.08 -1.38 22.69
C ARG A 381 0.90 -2.30 22.44
N THR A 382 -0.31 -1.86 22.77
CA THR A 382 -1.53 -2.68 22.60
C THR A 382 -1.84 -2.97 21.13
N PRO A 383 -1.93 -1.98 20.20
CA PRO A 383 -2.11 -2.27 18.79
C PRO A 383 -1.03 -3.17 18.19
N VAL A 384 0.24 -3.00 18.59
CA VAL A 384 1.34 -3.85 18.12
C VAL A 384 1.17 -5.30 18.61
N LYS A 385 0.83 -5.51 19.90
CA LYS A 385 0.57 -6.86 20.42
C LYS A 385 -0.59 -7.53 19.69
N ILE A 386 -1.68 -6.80 19.44
CA ILE A 386 -2.83 -7.30 18.67
C ILE A 386 -2.38 -7.65 17.24
N ALA A 387 -1.61 -6.78 16.57
CA ALA A 387 -1.14 -7.04 15.22
C ALA A 387 -0.26 -8.30 15.14
N VAL A 388 0.62 -8.52 16.12
CA VAL A 388 1.44 -9.75 16.20
C VAL A 388 0.58 -10.99 16.42
N ALA A 389 -0.40 -10.93 17.34
CA ALA A 389 -1.30 -12.05 17.58
C ALA A 389 -2.17 -12.36 16.33
N VAL A 390 -2.68 -11.32 15.66
CA VAL A 390 -3.44 -11.48 14.41
C VAL A 390 -2.58 -12.05 13.29
N LEU A 391 -1.29 -11.68 13.21
CA LEU A 391 -0.38 -12.29 12.26
C LEU A 391 -0.31 -13.82 12.48
N VAL A 392 -0.16 -14.26 13.71
CA VAL A 392 -0.15 -15.70 14.04
C VAL A 392 -1.49 -16.36 13.67
N ILE A 393 -2.62 -15.74 14.04
CA ILE A 393 -3.96 -16.24 13.69
C ILE A 393 -4.12 -16.35 12.16
N THR A 394 -3.67 -15.35 11.42
CA THR A 394 -3.71 -15.37 9.94
C THR A 394 -2.90 -16.54 9.38
N GLN A 395 -1.73 -16.86 9.96
CA GLN A 395 -0.96 -18.03 9.52
C GLN A 395 -1.68 -19.35 9.86
N LEU A 396 -2.34 -19.44 11.00
CA LEU A 396 -3.17 -20.60 11.33
C LEU A 396 -4.35 -20.75 10.37
N LEU A 397 -5.01 -19.64 10.00
CA LEU A 397 -6.06 -19.64 8.98
C LEU A 397 -5.51 -20.08 7.61
N ASN A 398 -4.29 -19.68 7.25
CA ASN A 398 -3.65 -20.13 6.01
C ASN A 398 -3.49 -21.64 5.95
N ILE A 399 -3.15 -22.30 7.08
CA ILE A 399 -3.00 -23.77 7.13
C ILE A 399 -4.32 -24.48 6.74
N VAL A 400 -5.46 -23.89 7.08
CA VAL A 400 -6.79 -24.46 6.79
C VAL A 400 -7.30 -24.01 5.42
N LEU A 401 -7.21 -22.71 5.11
CA LEU A 401 -7.87 -22.14 3.95
C LEU A 401 -7.08 -22.34 2.65
N VAL A 402 -5.75 -22.35 2.71
CA VAL A 402 -4.92 -22.49 1.50
C VAL A 402 -5.08 -23.85 0.81
N PRO A 403 -5.09 -24.99 1.52
CA PRO A 403 -5.35 -26.29 0.88
C PRO A 403 -6.72 -26.37 0.20
N MET A 404 -7.73 -25.64 0.71
CA MET A 404 -9.10 -25.67 0.19
C MET A 404 -9.33 -24.68 -0.95
N LEU A 405 -8.77 -23.48 -0.85
CA LEU A 405 -9.09 -22.33 -1.70
C LEU A 405 -7.86 -21.77 -2.44
N GLN A 406 -6.69 -22.41 -2.30
CA GLN A 406 -5.45 -21.98 -2.92
C GLN A 406 -5.14 -20.51 -2.59
N HIS A 407 -4.76 -19.68 -3.57
CA HIS A 407 -4.45 -18.27 -3.40
C HIS A 407 -5.64 -17.42 -2.89
N ALA A 408 -6.89 -17.82 -3.19
CA ALA A 408 -8.07 -17.17 -2.63
C ALA A 408 -8.16 -17.39 -1.10
N GLY A 409 -7.67 -18.54 -0.60
CA GLY A 409 -7.54 -18.82 0.82
C GLY A 409 -6.58 -17.87 1.53
N LEU A 410 -5.45 -17.51 0.89
CA LEU A 410 -4.54 -16.48 1.41
C LEU A 410 -5.24 -15.11 1.53
N ALA A 411 -5.94 -14.70 0.47
CA ALA A 411 -6.69 -13.44 0.47
C ALA A 411 -7.76 -13.41 1.55
N LEU A 412 -8.50 -14.52 1.71
CA LEU A 412 -9.54 -14.66 2.73
C LEU A 412 -8.95 -14.66 4.15
N ALA A 413 -7.84 -15.35 4.38
CA ALA A 413 -7.16 -15.36 5.68
C ALA A 413 -6.69 -13.95 6.09
N ILE A 414 -6.16 -13.16 5.13
CA ILE A 414 -5.79 -11.76 5.36
C ILE A 414 -7.04 -10.94 5.68
N GLY A 415 -8.12 -11.13 4.93
CA GLY A 415 -9.40 -10.44 5.16
C GLY A 415 -9.97 -10.73 6.54
N LEU A 416 -10.06 -12.01 6.93
CA LEU A 416 -10.51 -12.43 8.26
C LEU A 416 -9.60 -11.89 9.36
N GLY A 417 -8.28 -11.94 9.15
CA GLY A 417 -7.30 -11.35 10.07
C GLY A 417 -7.54 -9.86 10.30
N ALA A 418 -7.87 -9.10 9.25
CA ALA A 418 -8.22 -7.69 9.38
C ALA A 418 -9.50 -7.47 10.19
N CYS A 419 -10.53 -8.30 10.00
CA CYS A 419 -11.75 -8.27 10.80
C CYS A 419 -11.46 -8.57 12.27
N ILE A 420 -10.68 -9.63 12.56
CA ILE A 420 -10.28 -9.99 13.92
C ILE A 420 -9.49 -8.85 14.58
N ASN A 421 -8.56 -8.23 13.86
CA ASN A 421 -7.79 -7.08 14.35
C ASN A 421 -8.71 -5.93 14.73
N ALA A 422 -9.62 -5.54 13.83
CA ALA A 422 -10.57 -4.46 14.08
C ALA A 422 -11.47 -4.75 15.30
N LEU A 423 -12.00 -5.96 15.39
CA LEU A 423 -12.83 -6.39 16.53
C LEU A 423 -12.05 -6.39 17.85
N TRP A 424 -10.80 -6.84 17.82
CA TRP A 424 -9.95 -6.86 19.02
C TRP A 424 -9.58 -5.44 19.48
N LEU A 425 -9.24 -4.54 18.55
CA LEU A 425 -9.04 -3.13 18.86
C LEU A 425 -10.31 -2.49 19.43
N LEU A 426 -11.47 -2.74 18.81
CA LEU A 426 -12.76 -2.26 19.30
C LEU A 426 -13.04 -2.75 20.71
N PHE A 427 -12.91 -4.05 20.93
CA PHE A 427 -13.10 -4.65 22.26
C PHE A 427 -12.14 -4.08 23.30
N GLY A 428 -10.89 -3.82 22.91
CA GLY A 428 -9.89 -3.18 23.78
C GLY A 428 -10.30 -1.77 24.22
N LEU A 429 -10.87 -0.95 23.32
CA LEU A 429 -11.38 0.40 23.65
C LEU A 429 -12.62 0.34 24.53
N LEU A 430 -13.53 -0.60 24.26
CA LEU A 430 -14.74 -0.81 25.07
C LEU A 430 -14.38 -1.26 26.50
N ARG A 431 -13.48 -2.25 26.64
CA ARG A 431 -13.08 -2.80 27.95
C ARG A 431 -12.36 -1.76 28.82
N ARG A 432 -11.63 -0.83 28.20
CA ARG A 432 -10.97 0.28 28.91
C ARG A 432 -11.93 1.40 29.31
N GLY A 433 -13.18 1.36 28.87
CA GLY A 433 -14.14 2.45 29.07
C GLY A 433 -13.80 3.72 28.28
N SER A 434 -12.79 3.67 27.40
CA SER A 434 -12.37 4.79 26.56
C SER A 434 -13.37 5.09 25.43
N TYR A 435 -14.12 4.09 25.01
CA TYR A 435 -15.20 4.20 24.04
C TYR A 435 -16.48 3.57 24.60
N ARG A 436 -17.58 4.28 24.44
CA ARG A 436 -18.93 3.78 24.71
C ARG A 436 -19.80 4.07 23.50
N PRO A 437 -20.40 3.05 22.86
CA PRO A 437 -21.26 3.27 21.69
C PRO A 437 -22.41 4.20 22.02
N GLU A 438 -22.63 5.19 21.16
CA GLU A 438 -23.81 6.04 21.26
C GLU A 438 -25.10 5.26 20.97
N PRO A 439 -26.24 5.65 21.51
CA PRO A 439 -27.52 5.02 21.19
C PRO A 439 -27.83 5.03 19.68
N GLY A 440 -28.60 4.02 19.23
CA GLY A 440 -29.07 3.95 17.84
C GLY A 440 -28.21 3.14 16.89
N TRP A 441 -27.14 2.48 17.36
CA TRP A 441 -26.29 1.62 16.51
C TRP A 441 -27.04 0.48 15.84
N GLY A 442 -27.99 -0.19 16.55
CA GLY A 442 -28.77 -1.28 15.98
C GLY A 442 -29.59 -0.83 14.78
N LEU A 443 -30.31 0.28 14.91
CA LEU A 443 -31.11 0.86 13.83
C LEU A 443 -30.23 1.38 12.68
N PHE A 444 -29.09 2.00 13.01
CA PHE A 444 -28.13 2.45 12.02
C PHE A 444 -27.57 1.28 11.20
N ALA A 445 -27.10 0.23 11.88
CA ALA A 445 -26.57 -0.97 11.22
C ALA A 445 -27.62 -1.70 10.37
N LEU A 446 -28.87 -1.78 10.89
CA LEU A 446 -29.99 -2.36 10.12
C LEU A 446 -30.26 -1.58 8.82
N ARG A 447 -30.33 -0.24 8.90
CA ARG A 447 -30.54 0.63 7.73
C ARG A 447 -29.43 0.48 6.69
N VAL A 448 -28.17 0.50 7.12
CA VAL A 448 -27.02 0.26 6.24
C VAL A 448 -27.08 -1.17 5.67
N GLY A 449 -27.42 -2.17 6.49
CA GLY A 449 -27.56 -3.57 6.07
C GLY A 449 -28.63 -3.74 4.98
N VAL A 450 -29.81 -3.14 5.16
CA VAL A 450 -30.87 -3.15 4.14
C VAL A 450 -30.42 -2.48 2.85
N ALA A 451 -29.79 -1.32 2.92
CA ALA A 451 -29.24 -0.64 1.75
C ALA A 451 -28.15 -1.46 1.03
N CYS A 452 -27.28 -2.13 1.79
CA CYS A 452 -26.29 -3.07 1.25
C CYS A 452 -26.94 -4.31 0.63
N GLY A 453 -28.00 -4.84 1.21
CA GLY A 453 -28.76 -5.96 0.65
C GLY A 453 -29.39 -5.65 -0.70
N LEU A 454 -30.02 -4.46 -0.81
CA LEU A 454 -30.55 -3.96 -2.10
C LEU A 454 -29.44 -3.73 -3.13
N LEU A 455 -28.30 -3.16 -2.70
CA LEU A 455 -27.13 -2.99 -3.54
C LEU A 455 -26.60 -4.34 -4.05
N ALA A 456 -26.53 -5.35 -3.15
CA ALA A 456 -26.10 -6.70 -3.52
C ALA A 456 -27.01 -7.32 -4.55
N ALA A 457 -28.34 -7.26 -4.36
CA ALA A 457 -29.32 -7.77 -5.31
C ALA A 457 -29.21 -7.10 -6.67
N PHE A 458 -29.06 -5.78 -6.70
CA PHE A 458 -28.87 -5.01 -7.93
C PHE A 458 -27.57 -5.41 -8.67
N LEU A 459 -26.44 -5.45 -7.97
CA LEU A 459 -25.15 -5.80 -8.55
C LEU A 459 -25.11 -7.26 -9.04
N LEU A 460 -25.68 -8.20 -8.28
CA LEU A 460 -25.79 -9.61 -8.68
C LEU A 460 -26.66 -9.79 -9.91
N SER A 461 -27.78 -9.07 -10.01
CA SER A 461 -28.63 -9.14 -11.19
C SER A 461 -27.89 -8.67 -12.45
N LEU A 462 -27.10 -7.58 -12.36
CA LEU A 462 -26.30 -7.09 -13.48
C LEU A 462 -25.06 -7.95 -13.77
N ALA A 463 -24.46 -8.54 -12.75
CA ALA A 463 -23.34 -9.47 -12.93
C ALA A 463 -23.76 -10.72 -13.71
N ASN A 464 -24.99 -11.20 -13.49
CA ASN A 464 -25.53 -12.41 -14.11
C ASN A 464 -26.24 -12.16 -15.46
N SER A 465 -26.79 -10.96 -15.66
CA SER A 465 -27.53 -10.64 -16.91
C SER A 465 -26.63 -10.22 -18.06
N LEU A 466 -25.39 -9.81 -17.80
CA LEU A 466 -24.44 -9.34 -18.80
C LEU A 466 -23.19 -10.23 -18.80
N ASP A 467 -22.82 -10.71 -19.99
CA ASP A 467 -21.53 -11.38 -20.15
C ASP A 467 -20.41 -10.34 -20.30
N TRP A 468 -19.81 -9.98 -19.15
CA TRP A 468 -18.73 -8.99 -19.06
C TRP A 468 -17.43 -9.45 -19.73
N THR A 469 -17.25 -10.76 -19.91
CA THR A 469 -16.09 -11.32 -20.62
C THR A 469 -16.26 -11.22 -22.11
N ALA A 470 -17.43 -11.55 -22.65
CA ALA A 470 -17.75 -11.45 -24.09
C ALA A 470 -17.71 -10.01 -24.61
N LEU A 471 -17.96 -9.02 -23.74
CA LEU A 471 -17.85 -7.60 -24.10
C LEU A 471 -16.40 -7.10 -24.31
N GLN A 472 -15.41 -7.97 -24.24
CA GLN A 472 -13.99 -7.62 -24.46
C GLN A 472 -13.76 -6.92 -25.81
N ALA A 473 -14.40 -7.39 -26.88
CA ALA A 473 -14.29 -6.80 -28.22
C ALA A 473 -14.85 -5.36 -28.32
N GLN A 474 -15.68 -4.94 -27.37
CA GLN A 474 -16.35 -3.62 -27.33
C GLN A 474 -15.87 -2.80 -26.13
N GLY A 475 -14.56 -2.55 -26.02
CA GLY A 475 -13.92 -1.96 -24.83
C GLY A 475 -14.57 -0.66 -24.34
N PHE A 476 -14.87 0.30 -25.22
CA PHE A 476 -15.53 1.57 -24.84
C PHE A 476 -16.95 1.36 -24.30
N LYS A 477 -17.72 0.47 -24.88
CA LYS A 477 -19.08 0.13 -24.41
C LYS A 477 -18.99 -0.54 -23.04
N ARG A 478 -18.04 -1.46 -22.85
CA ARG A 478 -17.79 -2.15 -21.58
C ARG A 478 -17.41 -1.18 -20.48
N LEU A 479 -16.51 -0.21 -20.75
CA LEU A 479 -16.14 0.85 -19.82
C LEU A 479 -17.32 1.78 -19.50
N GLY A 480 -18.08 2.18 -20.51
CA GLY A 480 -19.28 3.03 -20.34
C GLY A 480 -20.35 2.35 -19.49
N LEU A 481 -20.62 1.07 -19.73
CA LEU A 481 -21.55 0.28 -18.91
C LEU A 481 -21.05 0.16 -17.47
N MET A 482 -19.77 -0.10 -17.25
CA MET A 482 -19.18 -0.16 -15.91
C MET A 482 -19.34 1.17 -15.16
N ALA A 483 -19.02 2.29 -15.81
CA ALA A 483 -19.18 3.61 -15.22
C ALA A 483 -20.64 3.89 -14.85
N LEU A 484 -21.58 3.55 -15.74
CA LEU A 484 -23.02 3.70 -15.51
C LEU A 484 -23.49 2.83 -14.33
N VAL A 485 -23.06 1.57 -14.27
CA VAL A 485 -23.41 0.66 -13.16
C VAL A 485 -22.87 1.16 -11.84
N LEU A 486 -21.62 1.63 -11.80
CA LEU A 486 -21.02 2.16 -10.57
C LEU A 486 -21.72 3.44 -10.10
N LEU A 487 -22.05 4.36 -11.02
CA LEU A 487 -22.82 5.57 -10.72
C LEU A 487 -24.23 5.25 -10.23
N ALA A 488 -24.94 4.34 -10.91
CA ALA A 488 -26.26 3.90 -10.51
C ALA A 488 -26.24 3.22 -9.13
N SER A 489 -25.26 2.36 -8.88
CA SER A 489 -25.04 1.69 -7.59
C SER A 489 -24.84 2.69 -6.46
N GLY A 490 -23.94 3.66 -6.65
CA GLY A 490 -23.68 4.71 -5.67
C GLY A 490 -24.90 5.57 -5.40
N THR A 491 -25.60 5.99 -6.45
CA THR A 491 -26.82 6.79 -6.36
C THR A 491 -27.93 6.02 -5.64
N MET A 492 -28.19 4.77 -6.07
CA MET A 492 -29.19 3.89 -5.46
C MET A 492 -28.91 3.69 -3.97
N TYR A 493 -27.65 3.39 -3.60
CA TYR A 493 -27.26 3.20 -2.20
C TYR A 493 -27.51 4.46 -1.37
N LEU A 494 -27.06 5.65 -1.83
CA LEU A 494 -27.24 6.91 -1.12
C LEU A 494 -28.70 7.30 -0.99
N VAL A 495 -29.50 7.10 -2.04
CA VAL A 495 -30.95 7.34 -2.02
C VAL A 495 -31.62 6.40 -1.03
N THR A 496 -31.30 5.11 -1.03
CA THR A 496 -31.86 4.13 -0.09
C THR A 496 -31.53 4.48 1.36
N VAL A 497 -30.26 4.82 1.63
CA VAL A 497 -29.82 5.26 2.97
C VAL A 497 -30.60 6.47 3.45
N ARG A 498 -30.85 7.43 2.56
CA ARG A 498 -31.64 8.63 2.86
C ARG A 498 -33.13 8.31 3.07
N LEU A 499 -33.74 7.48 2.25
CA LEU A 499 -35.15 7.04 2.38
C LEU A 499 -35.38 6.27 3.68
N LEU A 500 -34.38 5.50 4.13
CA LEU A 500 -34.40 4.80 5.42
C LEU A 500 -34.21 5.76 6.62
N GLY A 501 -34.13 7.07 6.38
CA GLY A 501 -34.08 8.10 7.43
C GLY A 501 -32.70 8.34 8.02
N LEU A 502 -31.61 8.00 7.33
CA LEU A 502 -30.26 8.41 7.72
C LEU A 502 -29.97 9.82 7.19
N ASN A 503 -29.78 10.76 8.11
CA ASN A 503 -29.46 12.15 7.77
C ASN A 503 -27.97 12.34 7.61
N LEU A 504 -27.48 12.27 6.36
CA LEU A 504 -26.05 12.43 6.03
C LEU A 504 -25.51 13.80 6.45
N ARG A 505 -26.35 14.86 6.45
CA ARG A 505 -25.93 16.21 6.88
C ARG A 505 -25.57 16.25 8.37
N GLN A 506 -26.31 15.53 9.21
CA GLN A 506 -25.99 15.43 10.64
C GLN A 506 -24.67 14.69 10.91
N LEU A 507 -24.34 13.70 10.07
CA LEU A 507 -23.05 13.01 10.13
C LEU A 507 -21.88 13.88 9.63
N LEU A 508 -22.13 14.83 8.72
CA LEU A 508 -21.09 15.74 8.21
C LEU A 508 -20.84 16.96 9.15
N GLN A 509 -21.80 17.31 10.00
CA GLN A 509 -21.71 18.48 10.89
C GLN A 509 -21.08 18.17 12.26
N ARG A 510 -20.80 16.91 12.55
CA ARG A 510 -20.05 16.46 13.72
C ARG A 510 -18.55 16.32 13.38
#